data_e80301df7110c01c75f1f4ff8f9e48ef
#
_entry.id   e80301df7110c01c75f1f4ff8f9e48ef
#
_cell.length_a   1.000
_cell.length_b   1.000
_cell.length_c   1.000
_cell.angle_alpha   90.00
_cell.angle_beta   90.00
_cell.angle_gamma   90.00
#
_symmetry.space_group_name_H-M   'P 1'
#
loop_
_entity.id
_entity.type
_entity.pdbx_description
1 polymer ?
#
loop_
_entity_poly.entity_id
_entity_poly.type
_entity_poly.pdbx_seq_one_letter_code
_entity_poly.pdbx_strand_id
1 'polypeptide(L)'
;LLLHVIDAADPLRDERIGQVDAVLAEIDAGDIPQLLVYNKIDRIEGAAPRHDPAVRAAEDGSIPEDHGLDEVVRERVWLSARTGEGLDLLRAALIARLGLRRVAGAIRLPARAGGLRAKLYALEAVRAEHHDDAPDNPGGWRLEVDMALSDAEKLAAGPNGDALEPLLPVADEDDAV
;
A
#
# COMPACT_ATOMS: atom_id res chain seq x y z
N LEU A 1 -4.89 3.30 9.59
CA LEU A 1 -4.84 1.84 9.54
C LEU A 1 -4.37 1.30 10.87
N LEU A 2 -5.12 0.36 11.45
CA LEU A 2 -4.74 -0.41 12.63
C LEU A 2 -4.26 -1.80 12.21
N LEU A 3 -3.19 -2.30 12.82
CA LEU A 3 -2.79 -3.70 12.73
C LEU A 3 -3.24 -4.41 14.00
N HIS A 4 -4.24 -5.29 13.87
CA HIS A 4 -4.71 -6.11 14.96
C HIS A 4 -3.99 -7.47 14.92
N VAL A 5 -2.99 -7.64 15.78
CA VAL A 5 -2.19 -8.86 15.83
C VAL A 5 -2.83 -9.89 16.76
N ILE A 6 -3.12 -11.06 16.20
CA ILE A 6 -3.89 -12.13 16.83
C ILE A 6 -3.02 -13.38 16.94
N ASP A 7 -3.08 -14.11 18.06
CA ASP A 7 -2.50 -15.45 18.15
C ASP A 7 -3.40 -16.44 17.40
N ALA A 8 -2.96 -16.87 16.22
CA ALA A 8 -3.74 -17.78 15.37
C ALA A 8 -4.02 -19.14 16.04
N ALA A 9 -3.16 -19.57 16.96
CA ALA A 9 -3.30 -20.82 17.70
C ALA A 9 -4.18 -20.70 18.95
N ASP A 10 -4.65 -19.52 19.31
CA ASP A 10 -5.53 -19.31 20.47
C ASP A 10 -6.96 -19.79 20.15
N PRO A 11 -7.53 -20.75 20.88
CA PRO A 11 -8.90 -21.21 20.65
C PRO A 11 -9.96 -20.13 20.94
N LEU A 12 -9.61 -19.08 21.72
CA LEU A 12 -10.50 -17.97 22.07
C LEU A 12 -10.22 -16.71 21.21
N ARG A 13 -9.50 -16.85 20.10
CA ARG A 13 -9.10 -15.70 19.26
C ARG A 13 -10.29 -14.84 18.80
N ASP A 14 -11.41 -15.48 18.43
CA ASP A 14 -12.57 -14.76 17.91
C ASP A 14 -13.27 -13.95 19.01
N GLU A 15 -13.35 -14.49 20.23
CA GLU A 15 -13.83 -13.75 21.40
C GLU A 15 -12.92 -12.54 21.71
N ARG A 16 -11.59 -12.71 21.62
CA ARG A 16 -10.64 -11.63 21.86
C ARG A 16 -10.69 -10.55 20.78
N ILE A 17 -10.95 -10.92 19.53
CA ILE A 17 -11.20 -9.96 18.44
C ILE A 17 -12.41 -9.08 18.82
N GLY A 18 -13.52 -9.68 19.22
CA GLY A 18 -14.71 -8.95 19.64
C GLY A 18 -14.48 -8.03 20.85
N GLN A 19 -13.66 -8.46 21.80
CA GLN A 19 -13.28 -7.62 22.95
C GLN A 19 -12.47 -6.38 22.52
N VAL A 20 -11.52 -6.54 21.58
CA VAL A 20 -10.76 -5.41 21.03
C VAL A 20 -11.66 -4.47 20.23
N ASP A 21 -12.58 -5.01 19.43
CA ASP A 21 -13.53 -4.20 18.68
C ASP A 21 -14.44 -3.37 19.61
N ALA A 22 -14.88 -3.96 20.72
CA ALA A 22 -15.67 -3.22 21.73
C ALA A 22 -14.87 -2.07 22.35
N VAL A 23 -13.59 -2.29 22.69
CA VAL A 23 -12.71 -1.22 23.21
C VAL A 23 -12.48 -0.14 22.16
N LEU A 24 -12.27 -0.49 20.90
CA LEU A 24 -12.08 0.48 19.82
C LEU A 24 -13.35 1.34 19.64
N ALA A 25 -14.53 0.73 19.75
CA ALA A 25 -15.79 1.46 19.69
C ALA A 25 -15.96 2.43 20.88
N GLU A 26 -15.56 2.05 22.11
CA GLU A 26 -15.62 2.91 23.30
C GLU A 26 -14.76 4.17 23.18
N ILE A 27 -13.68 4.12 22.41
CA ILE A 27 -12.74 5.25 22.20
C ILE A 27 -12.94 5.95 20.85
N ASP A 28 -14.08 5.77 20.20
CA ASP A 28 -14.41 6.33 18.88
C ASP A 28 -13.39 5.98 17.77
N ALA A 29 -12.73 4.81 17.88
CA ALA A 29 -11.75 4.31 16.92
C ALA A 29 -12.27 3.14 16.06
N GLY A 30 -13.56 2.78 16.18
CA GLY A 30 -14.16 1.66 15.45
C GLY A 30 -14.16 1.83 13.94
N ASP A 31 -14.23 3.06 13.43
CA ASP A 31 -14.22 3.38 12.00
C ASP A 31 -12.82 3.34 11.37
N ILE A 32 -11.76 3.16 12.16
CA ILE A 32 -10.40 3.08 11.63
C ILE A 32 -10.22 1.74 10.91
N PRO A 33 -9.87 1.73 9.61
CA PRO A 33 -9.64 0.49 8.87
C PRO A 33 -8.65 -0.41 9.59
N GLN A 34 -9.01 -1.69 9.74
CA GLN A 34 -8.19 -2.69 10.40
C GLN A 34 -7.64 -3.70 9.38
N LEU A 35 -6.40 -4.16 9.60
CA LEU A 35 -5.81 -5.34 9.00
C LEU A 35 -5.56 -6.35 10.11
N LEU A 36 -6.22 -7.51 10.05
CA LEU A 36 -6.06 -8.59 11.01
C LEU A 36 -4.82 -9.42 10.66
N VAL A 37 -3.89 -9.53 11.59
CA VAL A 37 -2.62 -10.27 11.41
C VAL A 37 -2.65 -11.51 12.29
N TYR A 38 -2.99 -12.65 11.72
CA TYR A 38 -2.99 -13.94 12.39
C TYR A 38 -1.55 -14.48 12.48
N ASN A 39 -0.90 -14.23 13.60
CA ASN A 39 0.48 -14.64 13.86
C ASN A 39 0.55 -16.02 14.51
N LYS A 40 1.73 -16.63 14.50
CA LYS A 40 2.07 -17.93 15.10
C LYS A 40 1.44 -19.13 14.38
N ILE A 41 1.26 -19.05 13.06
CA ILE A 41 0.80 -20.21 12.26
C ILE A 41 1.72 -21.42 12.40
N ASP A 42 2.99 -21.22 12.75
CA ASP A 42 3.96 -22.29 13.04
C ASP A 42 3.55 -23.19 14.22
N ARG A 43 2.52 -22.83 14.98
CA ARG A 43 1.95 -23.62 16.07
C ARG A 43 0.71 -24.41 15.67
N ILE A 44 0.26 -24.27 14.43
CA ILE A 44 -0.93 -24.93 13.88
C ILE A 44 -0.45 -25.93 12.82
N GLU A 45 -0.73 -27.22 13.04
CA GLU A 45 -0.36 -28.27 12.09
C GLU A 45 -1.05 -28.05 10.74
N GLY A 46 -0.26 -28.08 9.66
CA GLY A 46 -0.77 -27.91 8.30
C GLY A 46 -1.15 -26.48 7.91
N ALA A 47 -0.98 -25.48 8.80
CA ALA A 47 -1.23 -24.09 8.43
C ALA A 47 -0.14 -23.57 7.48
N ALA A 48 -0.56 -22.78 6.50
CA ALA A 48 0.32 -22.10 5.55
C ALA A 48 0.08 -20.59 5.57
N PRO A 49 1.10 -19.78 5.25
CA PRO A 49 0.93 -18.34 5.05
C PRO A 49 -0.11 -18.08 3.96
N ARG A 50 -0.99 -17.10 4.19
CA ARG A 50 -1.96 -16.67 3.20
C ARG A 50 -2.41 -15.23 3.45
N HIS A 51 -2.95 -14.62 2.41
CA HIS A 51 -3.59 -13.31 2.44
C HIS A 51 -5.04 -13.46 1.97
N ASP A 52 -5.96 -13.16 2.86
CA ASP A 52 -7.39 -13.16 2.58
C ASP A 52 -7.81 -11.69 2.41
N PRO A 53 -8.09 -11.19 1.18
CA PRO A 53 -8.46 -9.80 0.96
C PRO A 53 -9.81 -9.48 1.62
N ALA A 54 -10.05 -8.20 1.89
CA ALA A 54 -11.36 -7.75 2.36
C ALA A 54 -12.40 -8.01 1.26
N VAL A 55 -13.41 -8.83 1.55
CA VAL A 55 -14.55 -9.01 0.65
C VAL A 55 -15.59 -7.96 1.02
N ARG A 56 -15.89 -7.05 0.09
CA ARG A 56 -17.12 -6.24 0.18
C ARG A 56 -18.30 -7.16 -0.09
N ALA A 57 -19.37 -7.04 0.69
CA ALA A 57 -20.64 -7.62 0.29
C ALA A 57 -20.94 -7.14 -1.15
N ALA A 58 -21.30 -8.05 -2.04
CA ALA A 58 -21.71 -7.71 -3.40
C ALA A 58 -22.86 -6.69 -3.33
N GLU A 59 -23.02 -5.85 -4.36
CA GLU A 59 -24.09 -4.83 -4.41
C GLU A 59 -25.52 -5.44 -4.29
N ASP A 60 -25.66 -6.75 -4.49
CA ASP A 60 -26.88 -7.52 -4.30
C ASP A 60 -27.09 -8.04 -2.87
N GLY A 61 -26.16 -7.74 -1.95
CA GLY A 61 -26.23 -8.18 -0.55
C GLY A 61 -25.87 -9.65 -0.33
N SER A 62 -25.37 -10.36 -1.34
CA SER A 62 -24.88 -11.73 -1.18
C SER A 62 -23.49 -11.74 -0.54
N ILE A 63 -23.36 -12.47 0.57
CA ILE A 63 -22.09 -12.79 1.22
C ILE A 63 -21.74 -14.21 0.79
N PRO A 64 -20.47 -14.53 0.45
CA PRO A 64 -20.09 -15.91 0.17
C PRO A 64 -20.47 -16.82 1.34
N GLU A 65 -21.07 -18.00 1.04
CA GLU A 65 -21.75 -18.91 1.98
C GLU A 65 -20.89 -19.45 3.14
N ASP A 66 -19.60 -19.13 3.21
CA ASP A 66 -18.67 -19.62 4.23
C ASP A 66 -18.40 -18.61 5.37
N HIS A 67 -19.12 -17.49 5.43
CA HIS A 67 -18.95 -16.46 6.44
C HIS A 67 -20.26 -16.11 7.13
N GLY A 68 -20.28 -16.12 8.46
CA GLY A 68 -21.44 -15.82 9.29
C GLY A 68 -22.07 -14.45 9.00
N LEU A 69 -23.36 -14.33 9.23
CA LEU A 69 -24.32 -13.36 8.71
C LEU A 69 -24.12 -11.86 9.10
N ASP A 70 -23.01 -11.45 9.74
CA ASP A 70 -22.84 -10.07 10.25
C ASP A 70 -21.46 -9.45 10.05
N GLU A 71 -20.60 -9.99 9.20
CA GLU A 71 -19.20 -9.56 9.17
C GLU A 71 -18.83 -8.94 7.83
N VAL A 72 -18.59 -7.64 7.84
CA VAL A 72 -17.67 -7.01 6.88
C VAL A 72 -16.38 -7.83 6.93
N VAL A 73 -16.14 -8.67 5.94
CA VAL A 73 -14.96 -9.56 5.93
C VAL A 73 -13.72 -8.68 5.89
N ARG A 74 -13.10 -8.47 7.07
CA ARG A 74 -11.86 -7.70 7.20
C ARG A 74 -10.72 -8.44 6.53
N GLU A 75 -9.83 -7.69 5.91
CA GLU A 75 -8.60 -8.22 5.34
C GLU A 75 -7.75 -8.92 6.40
N ARG A 76 -7.25 -10.11 6.06
CA ARG A 76 -6.51 -10.99 6.97
C ARG A 76 -5.21 -11.44 6.35
N VAL A 77 -4.12 -11.41 7.14
CA VAL A 77 -2.84 -12.01 6.76
C VAL A 77 -2.43 -13.03 7.81
N TRP A 78 -2.09 -14.23 7.35
CA TRP A 78 -1.64 -15.35 8.18
C TRP A 78 -0.12 -15.51 8.05
N LEU A 79 0.59 -15.46 9.17
CA LEU A 79 2.04 -15.47 9.17
C LEU A 79 2.63 -16.09 10.44
N SER A 80 3.93 -16.34 10.42
CA SER A 80 4.73 -16.59 11.62
C SER A 80 5.86 -15.57 11.71
N ALA A 81 5.78 -14.67 12.68
CA ALA A 81 6.87 -13.74 12.97
C ALA A 81 8.14 -14.48 13.47
N ARG A 82 8.00 -15.70 14.00
CA ARG A 82 9.11 -16.51 14.48
C ARG A 82 9.93 -17.12 13.32
N THR A 83 9.25 -17.65 12.31
CA THR A 83 9.91 -18.29 11.15
C THR A 83 10.15 -17.33 9.99
N GLY A 84 9.44 -16.19 9.97
CA GLY A 84 9.46 -15.24 8.87
C GLY A 84 8.47 -15.56 7.75
N GLU A 85 7.79 -16.70 7.80
CA GLU A 85 6.81 -17.11 6.78
C GLU A 85 5.61 -16.16 6.74
N GLY A 86 5.26 -15.67 5.57
CA GLY A 86 4.13 -14.75 5.32
C GLY A 86 4.42 -13.28 5.67
N LEU A 87 5.64 -12.89 6.07
CA LEU A 87 5.99 -11.48 6.27
C LEU A 87 5.98 -10.68 4.96
N ASP A 88 6.26 -11.32 3.85
CA ASP A 88 6.14 -10.76 2.50
C ASP A 88 4.69 -10.39 2.17
N LEU A 89 3.73 -11.25 2.54
CA LEU A 89 2.29 -11.00 2.36
C LEU A 89 1.83 -9.81 3.21
N LEU A 90 2.27 -9.73 4.48
CA LEU A 90 1.99 -8.58 5.33
C LEU A 90 2.56 -7.29 4.73
N ARG A 91 3.80 -7.34 4.24
CA ARG A 91 4.42 -6.17 3.59
C ARG A 91 3.64 -5.74 2.35
N ALA A 92 3.23 -6.68 1.50
CA ALA A 92 2.43 -6.39 0.31
C ALA A 92 1.08 -5.74 0.67
N ALA A 93 0.36 -6.28 1.67
CA ALA A 93 -0.90 -5.73 2.16
C ALA A 93 -0.72 -4.30 2.70
N LEU A 94 0.35 -4.04 3.47
CA LEU A 94 0.66 -2.71 3.98
C LEU A 94 0.99 -1.71 2.86
N ILE A 95 1.79 -2.12 1.86
CA ILE A 95 2.11 -1.29 0.70
C ILE A 95 0.83 -0.91 -0.04
N ALA A 96 -0.07 -1.86 -0.28
CA ALA A 96 -1.34 -1.63 -0.95
C ALA A 96 -2.25 -0.67 -0.16
N ARG A 97 -2.38 -0.90 1.16
CA ARG A 97 -3.29 -0.12 2.03
C ARG A 97 -2.80 1.29 2.33
N LEU A 98 -1.51 1.47 2.49
CA LEU A 98 -0.92 2.77 2.84
C LEU A 98 -0.50 3.58 1.62
N GLY A 99 -0.73 3.07 0.41
CA GLY A 99 -0.28 3.72 -0.82
C GLY A 99 1.25 3.86 -0.88
N LEU A 100 1.98 2.96 -0.22
CA LEU A 100 3.44 3.01 -0.12
C LEU A 100 4.14 2.52 -1.39
N ARG A 101 3.40 2.33 -2.50
CA ARG A 101 4.03 2.07 -3.79
C ARG A 101 4.94 3.25 -4.11
N ARG A 102 6.20 2.94 -4.38
CA ARG A 102 7.20 3.95 -4.74
C ARG A 102 7.59 3.80 -6.19
N VAL A 103 7.92 4.93 -6.79
CA VAL A 103 8.56 4.99 -8.10
C VAL A 103 9.93 5.60 -7.94
N ALA A 104 10.90 5.02 -8.63
CA ALA A 104 12.27 5.50 -8.63
C ALA A 104 12.85 5.40 -10.03
N GLY A 105 13.66 6.39 -10.41
CA GLY A 105 14.34 6.40 -11.70
C GLY A 105 14.88 7.78 -12.06
N ALA A 106 15.46 7.86 -13.25
CA ALA A 106 16.01 9.10 -13.79
C ALA A 106 14.96 9.82 -14.65
N ILE A 107 14.81 11.12 -14.42
CA ILE A 107 13.97 12.01 -15.23
C ILE A 107 14.81 13.15 -15.80
N ARG A 108 14.34 13.72 -16.91
CA ARG A 108 14.93 14.93 -17.51
C ARG A 108 13.94 16.09 -17.39
N LEU A 109 14.38 17.19 -16.83
CA LEU A 109 13.60 18.39 -16.69
C LEU A 109 14.15 19.52 -17.57
N PRO A 110 13.31 20.18 -18.39
CA PRO A 110 13.76 21.35 -19.12
C PRO A 110 13.95 22.54 -18.17
N ALA A 111 14.76 23.52 -18.59
CA ALA A 111 15.05 24.72 -17.79
C ALA A 111 13.76 25.46 -17.29
N ARG A 112 12.66 25.40 -18.06
CA ARG A 112 11.37 25.99 -17.66
C ARG A 112 10.64 25.22 -16.55
N ALA A 113 11.04 23.99 -16.24
CA ALA A 113 10.38 23.13 -15.24
C ALA A 113 10.85 23.39 -13.80
N GLY A 114 11.38 24.57 -13.49
CA GLY A 114 11.84 24.94 -12.15
C GLY A 114 10.79 24.77 -11.06
N GLY A 115 9.50 24.96 -11.39
CA GLY A 115 8.39 24.74 -10.46
C GLY A 115 8.22 23.25 -10.07
N LEU A 116 8.32 22.33 -11.03
CA LEU A 116 8.27 20.89 -10.75
C LEU A 116 9.51 20.46 -9.97
N ARG A 117 10.71 20.96 -10.37
CA ARG A 117 11.95 20.70 -9.64
C ARG A 117 11.83 21.09 -8.17
N ALA A 118 11.32 22.30 -7.86
CA ALA A 118 11.14 22.75 -6.49
C ALA A 118 10.17 21.85 -5.67
N LYS A 119 9.10 21.36 -6.29
CA LYS A 119 8.17 20.42 -5.65
C LYS A 119 8.85 19.08 -5.35
N LEU A 120 9.67 18.54 -6.25
CA LEU A 120 10.41 17.31 -6.04
C LEU A 120 11.39 17.44 -4.85
N TYR A 121 12.05 18.59 -4.71
CA TYR A 121 12.88 18.86 -3.53
C TYR A 121 12.08 19.00 -2.25
N ALA A 122 10.92 19.66 -2.28
CA ALA A 122 10.05 19.81 -1.12
C ALA A 122 9.48 18.46 -0.61
N LEU A 123 9.37 17.46 -1.49
CA LEU A 123 8.98 16.08 -1.16
C LEU A 123 10.18 15.20 -0.77
N GLU A 124 11.39 15.77 -0.71
CA GLU A 124 12.64 15.01 -0.47
C GLU A 124 12.82 13.85 -1.47
N ALA A 125 12.25 13.98 -2.66
CA ALA A 125 12.22 12.94 -3.69
C ALA A 125 13.52 12.85 -4.50
N VAL A 126 14.37 13.90 -4.49
CA VAL A 126 15.60 13.96 -5.29
C VAL A 126 16.74 13.25 -4.57
N ARG A 127 17.31 12.24 -5.21
CA ARG A 127 18.48 11.50 -4.72
C ARG A 127 19.79 12.01 -5.30
N ALA A 128 19.78 12.39 -6.58
CA ALA A 128 20.91 13.03 -7.25
C ALA A 128 20.42 14.02 -8.30
N GLU A 129 21.22 15.02 -8.58
CA GLU A 129 20.96 16.02 -9.62
C GLU A 129 22.22 16.30 -10.42
N HIS A 130 22.09 16.37 -11.72
CA HIS A 130 23.12 16.77 -12.66
C HIS A 130 22.58 17.78 -13.65
N HIS A 131 23.44 18.71 -14.07
CA HIS A 131 23.11 19.60 -15.18
C HIS A 131 22.98 18.78 -16.47
N ASP A 132 21.96 19.07 -17.28
CA ASP A 132 21.77 18.39 -18.55
C ASP A 132 22.23 19.33 -19.67
N ASP A 133 23.48 19.13 -20.14
CA ASP A 133 24.09 19.92 -21.22
C ASP A 133 23.75 19.36 -22.62
N ALA A 134 22.80 18.46 -22.74
CA ALA A 134 22.42 17.88 -24.02
C ALA A 134 21.78 18.95 -24.95
N PRO A 135 22.09 18.93 -26.26
CA PRO A 135 21.62 19.94 -27.21
C PRO A 135 20.08 20.06 -27.27
N ASP A 136 19.36 18.97 -26.93
CA ASP A 136 17.90 18.90 -26.91
C ASP A 136 17.29 19.38 -25.58
N ASN A 137 18.13 19.66 -24.57
CA ASN A 137 17.67 20.14 -23.25
C ASN A 137 18.63 21.19 -22.65
N PRO A 138 18.92 22.27 -23.34
CA PRO A 138 19.91 23.26 -22.89
C PRO A 138 19.49 23.92 -21.58
N GLY A 139 20.38 23.87 -20.57
CA GLY A 139 20.14 24.42 -19.26
C GLY A 139 19.12 23.65 -18.41
N GLY A 140 18.79 22.44 -18.80
CA GLY A 140 17.92 21.54 -18.06
C GLY A 140 18.64 20.76 -16.96
N TRP A 141 17.93 19.83 -16.35
CA TRP A 141 18.43 18.98 -15.29
C TRP A 141 18.12 17.50 -15.58
N ARG A 142 19.03 16.63 -15.13
CA ARG A 142 18.78 15.19 -14.98
C ARG A 142 18.72 14.90 -13.49
N LEU A 143 17.59 14.38 -13.03
CA LEU A 143 17.35 14.05 -11.63
C LEU A 143 17.18 12.54 -11.46
N GLU A 144 17.82 11.99 -10.45
CA GLU A 144 17.44 10.68 -9.92
C GLU A 144 16.42 10.91 -8.80
N VAL A 145 15.24 10.35 -8.96
CA VAL A 145 14.12 10.55 -8.02
C VAL A 145 13.67 9.23 -7.42
N ASP A 146 13.15 9.30 -6.19
CA ASP A 146 12.52 8.19 -5.47
C ASP A 146 11.42 8.78 -4.58
N MET A 147 10.14 8.50 -4.92
CA MET A 147 8.98 9.08 -4.25
C MET A 147 7.81 8.11 -4.18
N ALA A 148 6.79 8.44 -3.38
CA ALA A 148 5.54 7.71 -3.39
C ALA A 148 4.86 7.82 -4.76
N LEU A 149 4.27 6.70 -5.25
CA LEU A 149 3.55 6.67 -6.52
C LEU A 149 2.43 7.72 -6.54
N SER A 150 1.67 7.86 -5.45
CA SER A 150 0.59 8.83 -5.33
C SER A 150 1.05 10.29 -5.50
N ASP A 151 2.28 10.60 -5.11
CA ASP A 151 2.83 11.94 -5.29
C ASP A 151 3.36 12.12 -6.72
N ALA A 152 3.94 11.08 -7.31
CA ALA A 152 4.34 11.08 -8.71
C ALA A 152 3.14 11.29 -9.64
N GLU A 153 2.01 10.61 -9.41
CA GLU A 153 0.75 10.76 -10.15
C GLU A 153 0.19 12.20 -10.06
N LYS A 154 0.16 12.77 -8.84
CA LYS A 154 -0.27 14.16 -8.64
C LYS A 154 0.62 15.17 -9.37
N LEU A 155 1.94 14.94 -9.34
CA LEU A 155 2.89 15.81 -10.03
C LEU A 155 2.83 15.64 -11.55
N ALA A 156 2.61 14.42 -12.05
CA ALA A 156 2.45 14.12 -13.47
C ALA A 156 1.22 14.81 -14.08
N ALA A 157 0.14 14.96 -13.32
CA ALA A 157 -1.03 15.70 -13.74
C ALA A 157 -0.82 17.24 -13.78
N GLY A 158 0.32 17.73 -13.33
CA GLY A 158 0.64 19.16 -13.25
C GLY A 158 1.52 19.67 -14.40
N PRO A 159 1.89 20.96 -14.38
CA PRO A 159 2.78 21.54 -15.40
C PRO A 159 4.14 20.84 -15.48
N ASN A 160 4.56 20.43 -16.68
CA ASN A 160 5.76 19.66 -17.00
C ASN A 160 5.79 18.26 -16.34
N GLY A 161 4.63 17.71 -15.97
CA GLY A 161 4.51 16.40 -15.35
C GLY A 161 4.80 15.24 -16.30
N ASP A 162 4.74 15.46 -17.61
CA ASP A 162 5.16 14.55 -18.68
C ASP A 162 6.57 13.95 -18.42
N ALA A 163 7.43 14.66 -17.75
CA ALA A 163 8.74 14.18 -17.34
C ALA A 163 8.69 12.98 -16.37
N LEU A 164 7.59 12.79 -15.66
CA LEU A 164 7.38 11.70 -14.69
C LEU A 164 6.67 10.48 -15.30
N GLU A 165 6.02 10.63 -16.46
CA GLU A 165 5.29 9.54 -17.12
C GLU A 165 6.11 8.24 -17.28
N PRO A 166 7.43 8.28 -17.64
CA PRO A 166 8.22 7.06 -17.76
C PRO A 166 8.39 6.28 -16.44
N LEU A 167 8.13 6.90 -15.30
CA LEU A 167 8.22 6.29 -13.99
C LEU A 167 6.89 5.71 -13.51
N LEU A 168 5.78 6.12 -14.13
CA LEU A 168 4.46 5.64 -13.73
C LEU A 168 4.23 4.24 -14.28
N PRO A 169 3.56 3.35 -13.52
CA PRO A 169 3.15 2.06 -14.04
C PRO A 169 2.22 2.27 -15.23
N VAL A 170 2.44 1.53 -16.30
CA VAL A 170 1.48 1.44 -17.40
C VAL A 170 0.18 0.89 -16.80
N ALA A 171 -0.94 1.56 -17.05
CA ALA A 171 -2.23 1.03 -16.66
C ALA A 171 -2.41 -0.33 -17.38
N ASP A 172 -2.34 -1.43 -16.62
CA ASP A 172 -2.66 -2.75 -17.15
C ASP A 172 -4.13 -2.73 -17.57
N GLU A 173 -4.41 -2.94 -18.85
CA GLU A 173 -5.76 -3.02 -19.43
C GLU A 173 -6.52 -4.31 -18.98
N ASP A 174 -6.00 -5.04 -17.98
CA ASP A 174 -6.51 -6.36 -17.57
C ASP A 174 -7.51 -6.32 -16.39
N ASP A 175 -7.97 -5.14 -15.92
CA ASP A 175 -8.99 -5.03 -14.86
C ASP A 175 -10.41 -4.79 -15.42
N ALA A 176 -10.66 -5.20 -16.65
CA ALA A 176 -11.97 -5.14 -17.31
C ALA A 176 -12.44 -6.53 -17.75
N VAL A 177 -12.69 -7.45 -16.78
CA VAL A 177 -13.59 -8.61 -16.97
C VAL A 177 -14.32 -8.92 -15.67
#